data_9306a5f5452ac182c0cd69bb9bcdc079
#
_entry.id   9306a5f5452ac182c0cd69bb9bcdc079
#
_cell.length_a   1.000
_cell.length_b   1.000
_cell.length_c   1.000
_cell.angle_alpha   90.00
_cell.angle_beta   90.00
_cell.angle_gamma   90.00
#
_symmetry.space_group_name_H-M   'P 1'
#
loop_
_entity.id
_entity.type
_entity.pdbx_description
1 polymer ?
#
loop_
_entity_poly.entity_id
_entity_poly.type
_entity_poly.pdbx_seq_one_letter_code
_entity_poly.pdbx_strand_id
1 'polypeptide(L)'
;MKQDSRVAVVTGGNRGIGFEICKELSKVGCRVVLTSRDEEHGKQAVAKLSSDKKNIVYHKLDVTNDKDIETLRDWILKRYGRVDILINNAGIYLDEGTSVFDVDEKIVKETLDVNFYGAFHMCRILVPIMRQNGYGRIVNISSGYGAMSEMAGYHAAYRISKAALNALTLIMADELRDGDIKVNAVCPGWVNTDMGGRMAPVSAEKAAKDIVHVALMDEKGPTGSFFRHKKPIEW
;
A
#
# COMPACT_ATOMS: atom_id res chain seq x y z
N MET A 1 -16.20 17.86 17.74
CA MET A 1 -15.38 17.80 16.49
C MET A 1 -15.98 16.71 15.62
N LYS A 2 -16.37 17.01 14.39
CA LYS A 2 -16.87 15.99 13.45
C LYS A 2 -15.74 14.97 13.25
N GLN A 3 -16.02 13.72 13.57
CA GLN A 3 -15.12 12.60 13.39
C GLN A 3 -14.72 12.56 11.91
N ASP A 4 -13.43 12.62 11.64
CA ASP A 4 -12.84 12.79 10.33
C ASP A 4 -13.27 11.63 9.41
N SER A 5 -14.09 11.90 8.42
CA SER A 5 -14.65 10.90 7.52
C SER A 5 -13.73 10.61 6.31
N ARG A 6 -12.41 10.66 6.50
CA ARG A 6 -11.45 10.36 5.44
C ARG A 6 -11.70 8.99 4.82
N VAL A 7 -11.63 8.94 3.50
CA VAL A 7 -11.80 7.70 2.72
C VAL A 7 -10.43 7.10 2.41
N ALA A 8 -10.19 5.90 2.92
CA ALA A 8 -8.93 5.18 2.74
C ALA A 8 -9.14 3.96 1.85
N VAL A 9 -8.29 3.79 0.85
CA VAL A 9 -8.22 2.59 0.00
C VAL A 9 -6.99 1.79 0.38
N VAL A 10 -7.16 0.49 0.64
CA VAL A 10 -6.07 -0.43 0.96
C VAL A 10 -6.06 -1.57 -0.05
N THR A 11 -4.99 -1.69 -0.85
CA THR A 11 -4.84 -2.80 -1.79
C THR A 11 -4.30 -4.05 -1.07
N GLY A 12 -4.82 -5.24 -1.43
CA GLY A 12 -4.43 -6.49 -0.77
C GLY A 12 -4.81 -6.53 0.71
N GLY A 13 -5.98 -5.97 1.08
CA GLY A 13 -6.43 -5.81 2.47
C GLY A 13 -7.01 -7.07 3.13
N ASN A 14 -7.10 -8.19 2.43
CA ASN A 14 -7.79 -9.39 2.90
C ASN A 14 -7.00 -10.25 3.89
N ARG A 15 -5.69 -10.03 4.03
CA ARG A 15 -4.81 -10.79 4.94
C ARG A 15 -3.56 -10.00 5.35
N GLY A 16 -2.80 -10.55 6.28
CA GLY A 16 -1.49 -10.05 6.68
C GLY A 16 -1.48 -8.59 7.10
N ILE A 17 -0.50 -7.84 6.63
CA ILE A 17 -0.32 -6.42 6.96
C ILE A 17 -1.53 -5.59 6.49
N GLY A 18 -2.03 -5.84 5.27
CA GLY A 18 -3.17 -5.10 4.71
C GLY A 18 -4.44 -5.21 5.56
N PHE A 19 -4.71 -6.39 6.11
CA PHE A 19 -5.84 -6.62 7.02
C PHE A 19 -5.71 -5.78 8.29
N GLU A 20 -4.54 -5.79 8.92
CA GLU A 20 -4.31 -5.00 10.13
C GLU A 20 -4.28 -3.48 9.84
N ILE A 21 -3.82 -3.04 8.65
CA ILE A 21 -3.95 -1.65 8.22
C ILE A 21 -5.42 -1.23 8.14
N CYS A 22 -6.28 -2.04 7.52
CA CYS A 22 -7.73 -1.75 7.45
C CYS A 22 -8.32 -1.60 8.85
N LYS A 23 -7.95 -2.47 9.77
CA LYS A 23 -8.37 -2.43 11.19
C LYS A 23 -7.91 -1.16 11.89
N GLU A 24 -6.62 -0.80 11.76
CA GLU A 24 -6.07 0.39 12.41
C GLU A 24 -6.66 1.70 11.83
N LEU A 25 -6.81 1.82 10.51
CA LEU A 25 -7.48 2.97 9.87
C LEU A 25 -8.94 3.11 10.32
N SER A 26 -9.64 1.99 10.46
CA SER A 26 -11.02 1.97 10.96
C SER A 26 -11.13 2.47 12.41
N LYS A 27 -10.16 2.09 13.28
CA LYS A 27 -10.13 2.54 14.68
C LYS A 27 -10.00 4.05 14.82
N VAL A 28 -9.29 4.70 13.90
CA VAL A 28 -9.12 6.17 13.89
C VAL A 28 -10.25 6.90 13.16
N GLY A 29 -11.31 6.19 12.73
CA GLY A 29 -12.52 6.78 12.16
C GLY A 29 -12.54 6.92 10.64
N CYS A 30 -11.53 6.42 9.90
CA CYS A 30 -11.55 6.40 8.45
C CYS A 30 -12.64 5.47 7.91
N ARG A 31 -13.24 5.83 6.77
CA ARG A 31 -14.01 4.91 5.94
C ARG A 31 -13.05 4.12 5.10
N VAL A 32 -12.98 2.81 5.31
CA VAL A 32 -11.96 1.95 4.69
C VAL A 32 -12.57 1.14 3.57
N VAL A 33 -11.99 1.25 2.38
CA VAL A 33 -12.26 0.37 1.24
C VAL A 33 -11.15 -0.68 1.22
N LEU A 34 -11.46 -1.84 1.77
CA LEU A 34 -10.61 -3.03 1.72
C LEU A 34 -10.74 -3.67 0.35
N THR A 35 -9.65 -3.88 -0.36
CA THR A 35 -9.68 -4.51 -1.68
C THR A 35 -8.83 -5.76 -1.75
N SER A 36 -9.25 -6.71 -2.59
CA SER A 36 -8.51 -7.94 -2.93
C SER A 36 -9.00 -8.52 -4.26
N ARG A 37 -8.14 -9.35 -4.91
CA ARG A 37 -8.52 -10.10 -6.13
C ARG A 37 -9.62 -11.11 -5.86
N ASP A 38 -9.48 -11.83 -4.75
CA ASP A 38 -10.39 -12.87 -4.32
C ASP A 38 -11.55 -12.26 -3.54
N GLU A 39 -12.75 -12.38 -4.10
CA GLU A 39 -13.96 -11.79 -3.54
C GLU A 39 -14.40 -12.48 -2.25
N GLU A 40 -14.30 -13.80 -2.18
CA GLU A 40 -14.68 -14.59 -1.01
C GLU A 40 -13.83 -14.23 0.20
N HIS A 41 -12.49 -14.29 0.03
CA HIS A 41 -11.55 -13.91 1.09
C HIS A 41 -11.69 -12.43 1.48
N GLY A 42 -11.98 -11.54 0.53
CA GLY A 42 -12.22 -10.13 0.83
C GLY A 42 -13.47 -9.90 1.69
N LYS A 43 -14.59 -10.55 1.35
CA LYS A 43 -15.84 -10.48 2.14
C LYS A 43 -15.67 -11.09 3.53
N GLN A 44 -14.99 -12.22 3.64
CA GLN A 44 -14.66 -12.84 4.93
C GLN A 44 -13.79 -11.93 5.81
N ALA A 45 -12.80 -11.24 5.21
CA ALA A 45 -11.96 -10.29 5.93
C ALA A 45 -12.79 -9.12 6.49
N VAL A 46 -13.69 -8.53 5.70
CA VAL A 46 -14.60 -7.49 6.19
C VAL A 46 -15.50 -8.01 7.30
N ALA A 47 -16.08 -9.20 7.15
CA ALA A 47 -16.93 -9.80 8.19
C ALA A 47 -16.17 -9.93 9.54
N LYS A 48 -14.90 -10.36 9.52
CA LYS A 48 -14.05 -10.45 10.71
C LYS A 48 -13.74 -9.09 11.34
N LEU A 49 -13.61 -8.03 10.51
CA LEU A 49 -13.30 -6.67 10.97
C LEU A 49 -14.53 -5.89 11.42
N SER A 50 -15.71 -6.23 10.89
CA SER A 50 -16.96 -5.46 11.07
C SER A 50 -17.73 -5.85 12.33
N SER A 51 -17.26 -6.80 13.16
CA SER A 51 -17.90 -7.14 14.43
C SER A 51 -18.12 -5.92 15.34
N ASP A 52 -17.29 -4.88 15.20
CA ASP A 52 -17.34 -3.69 16.03
C ASP A 52 -17.53 -2.36 15.27
N LYS A 53 -17.38 -2.31 13.92
CA LYS A 53 -17.37 -1.04 13.16
C LYS A 53 -17.90 -1.17 11.73
N LYS A 54 -18.95 -0.37 11.42
CA LYS A 54 -19.61 -0.31 10.09
C LYS A 54 -18.87 0.52 9.03
N ASN A 55 -17.61 0.89 9.26
CA ASN A 55 -16.86 1.80 8.38
C ASN A 55 -15.85 1.11 7.45
N ILE A 56 -15.85 -0.23 7.38
CA ILE A 56 -15.05 -1.01 6.44
C ILE A 56 -15.98 -1.65 5.43
N VAL A 57 -15.67 -1.48 4.15
CA VAL A 57 -16.40 -2.10 3.04
C VAL A 57 -15.43 -2.83 2.12
N TYR A 58 -15.93 -3.86 1.46
CA TYR A 58 -15.16 -4.60 0.45
C TYR A 58 -15.44 -4.07 -0.95
N HIS A 59 -14.39 -4.03 -1.78
CA HIS A 59 -14.50 -3.90 -3.22
C HIS A 59 -13.49 -4.85 -3.90
N LYS A 60 -13.93 -5.60 -4.91
CA LYS A 60 -13.04 -6.45 -5.70
C LYS A 60 -12.04 -5.58 -6.46
N LEU A 61 -10.77 -5.97 -6.46
CA LEU A 61 -9.71 -5.29 -7.19
C LEU A 61 -8.56 -6.26 -7.48
N ASP A 62 -8.28 -6.46 -8.75
CA ASP A 62 -6.97 -6.90 -9.21
C ASP A 62 -6.18 -5.66 -9.66
N VAL A 63 -5.06 -5.38 -8.99
CA VAL A 63 -4.24 -4.20 -9.28
C VAL A 63 -3.54 -4.25 -10.64
N THR A 64 -3.54 -5.42 -11.30
CA THR A 64 -3.02 -5.64 -12.65
C THR A 64 -4.09 -5.47 -13.74
N ASN A 65 -5.35 -5.20 -13.35
CA ASN A 65 -6.47 -5.05 -14.26
C ASN A 65 -6.98 -3.61 -14.26
N ASP A 66 -6.74 -2.88 -15.34
CA ASP A 66 -7.15 -1.47 -15.47
C ASP A 66 -8.66 -1.26 -15.29
N LYS A 67 -9.49 -2.21 -15.77
CA LYS A 67 -10.96 -2.12 -15.62
C LYS A 67 -11.40 -2.23 -14.16
N ASP A 68 -10.73 -3.08 -13.37
CA ASP A 68 -11.03 -3.18 -11.93
C ASP A 68 -10.70 -1.88 -11.22
N ILE A 69 -9.56 -1.22 -11.60
CA ILE A 69 -9.14 0.06 -11.01
C ILE A 69 -10.12 1.18 -11.39
N GLU A 70 -10.54 1.26 -12.64
CA GLU A 70 -11.53 2.24 -13.10
C GLU A 70 -12.88 2.03 -12.42
N THR A 71 -13.33 0.78 -12.30
CA THR A 71 -14.58 0.42 -11.61
C THR A 71 -14.52 0.84 -10.13
N LEU A 72 -13.40 0.59 -9.47
CA LEU A 72 -13.18 1.02 -8.09
C LEU A 72 -13.25 2.54 -7.96
N ARG A 73 -12.58 3.29 -8.85
CA ARG A 73 -12.63 4.77 -8.90
C ARG A 73 -14.06 5.26 -8.98
N ASP A 74 -14.82 4.78 -9.95
CA ASP A 74 -16.20 5.24 -10.21
C ASP A 74 -17.11 4.90 -9.04
N TRP A 75 -16.95 3.71 -8.46
CA TRP A 75 -17.69 3.30 -7.28
C TRP A 75 -17.37 4.19 -6.06
N ILE A 76 -16.09 4.55 -5.83
CA ILE A 76 -15.68 5.45 -4.74
C ILE A 76 -16.26 6.84 -4.94
N LEU A 77 -16.16 7.40 -6.16
CA LEU A 77 -16.68 8.72 -6.48
C LEU A 77 -18.19 8.79 -6.26
N LYS A 78 -18.93 7.77 -6.73
CA LYS A 78 -20.40 7.69 -6.53
C LYS A 78 -20.77 7.59 -5.05
N ARG A 79 -19.99 6.89 -4.24
CA ARG A 79 -20.34 6.56 -2.85
C ARG A 79 -19.86 7.62 -1.86
N TYR A 80 -18.68 8.18 -2.08
CA TYR A 80 -18.00 9.06 -1.13
C TYR A 80 -17.62 10.42 -1.71
N GLY A 81 -17.51 10.56 -3.02
CA GLY A 81 -17.09 11.77 -3.70
C GLY A 81 -15.61 12.14 -3.52
N ARG A 82 -14.84 11.32 -2.80
CA ARG A 82 -13.44 11.61 -2.44
C ARG A 82 -12.61 10.37 -2.14
N VAL A 83 -11.30 10.53 -2.28
CA VAL A 83 -10.27 9.62 -1.75
C VAL A 83 -9.24 10.46 -1.01
N ASP A 84 -8.87 10.06 0.20
CA ASP A 84 -7.96 10.81 1.06
C ASP A 84 -6.66 10.04 1.34
N ILE A 85 -6.74 8.72 1.44
CA ILE A 85 -5.62 7.86 1.77
C ILE A 85 -5.57 6.69 0.78
N LEU A 86 -4.40 6.44 0.21
CA LEU A 86 -4.11 5.26 -0.60
C LEU A 86 -2.96 4.49 0.02
N ILE A 87 -3.20 3.23 0.35
CA ILE A 87 -2.15 2.30 0.79
C ILE A 87 -1.93 1.26 -0.31
N ASN A 88 -0.86 1.41 -1.06
CA ASN A 88 -0.40 0.41 -2.02
C ASN A 88 0.32 -0.71 -1.27
N ASN A 89 -0.46 -1.68 -0.78
CA ASN A 89 0.03 -2.81 0.00
C ASN A 89 0.04 -4.12 -0.80
N ALA A 90 -0.76 -4.27 -1.85
CA ALA A 90 -0.72 -5.46 -2.70
C ALA A 90 0.70 -5.74 -3.20
N GLY A 91 1.14 -6.97 -3.06
CA GLY A 91 2.49 -7.37 -3.47
C GLY A 91 2.69 -8.88 -3.41
N ILE A 92 3.63 -9.35 -4.21
CA ILE A 92 4.06 -10.75 -4.29
C ILE A 92 5.57 -10.85 -4.18
N TYR A 93 6.06 -12.02 -3.78
CA TYR A 93 7.46 -12.37 -3.66
C TYR A 93 7.65 -13.81 -4.13
N LEU A 94 8.13 -14.00 -5.35
CA LEU A 94 8.13 -15.29 -6.05
C LEU A 94 9.53 -15.85 -6.29
N ASP A 95 10.58 -15.07 -6.10
CA ASP A 95 11.97 -15.40 -6.41
C ASP A 95 12.85 -15.57 -5.16
N GLU A 96 12.27 -16.12 -4.08
CA GLU A 96 13.01 -16.37 -2.83
C GLU A 96 14.23 -17.26 -3.08
N GLY A 97 15.42 -16.79 -2.66
CA GLY A 97 16.68 -17.52 -2.80
C GLY A 97 17.18 -17.70 -4.24
N THR A 98 16.52 -17.10 -5.24
CA THR A 98 16.85 -17.27 -6.66
C THR A 98 17.88 -16.23 -7.11
N SER A 99 18.93 -16.70 -7.81
CA SER A 99 19.94 -15.85 -8.43
C SER A 99 19.36 -15.07 -9.62
N VAL A 100 19.91 -13.89 -9.92
CA VAL A 100 19.56 -13.11 -11.11
C VAL A 100 19.83 -13.86 -12.42
N PHE A 101 20.75 -14.81 -12.41
CA PHE A 101 21.10 -15.62 -13.58
C PHE A 101 20.13 -16.80 -13.81
N ASP A 102 19.32 -17.16 -12.80
CA ASP A 102 18.46 -18.34 -12.82
C ASP A 102 16.96 -17.98 -12.73
N VAL A 103 16.62 -16.72 -12.40
CA VAL A 103 15.24 -16.27 -12.29
C VAL A 103 14.55 -16.26 -13.66
N ASP A 104 13.37 -16.88 -13.75
CA ASP A 104 12.54 -16.84 -14.97
C ASP A 104 12.05 -15.41 -15.24
N GLU A 105 12.22 -14.95 -16.49
CA GLU A 105 11.75 -13.63 -16.94
C GLU A 105 10.25 -13.43 -16.67
N LYS A 106 9.46 -14.49 -16.74
CA LYS A 106 8.03 -14.44 -16.40
C LYS A 106 7.80 -14.04 -14.94
N ILE A 107 8.61 -14.56 -14.02
CA ILE A 107 8.55 -14.18 -12.59
C ILE A 107 8.91 -12.71 -12.40
N VAL A 108 9.92 -12.21 -13.14
CA VAL A 108 10.29 -10.78 -13.09
C VAL A 108 9.12 -9.92 -13.57
N LYS A 109 8.51 -10.26 -14.71
CA LYS A 109 7.36 -9.52 -15.26
C LYS A 109 6.17 -9.54 -14.29
N GLU A 110 5.76 -10.72 -13.83
CA GLU A 110 4.64 -10.86 -12.89
C GLU A 110 4.86 -10.06 -11.59
N THR A 111 6.08 -10.09 -11.07
CA THR A 111 6.45 -9.35 -9.86
C THR A 111 6.38 -7.84 -10.09
N LEU A 112 6.86 -7.35 -11.23
CA LEU A 112 6.75 -5.94 -11.60
C LEU A 112 5.29 -5.53 -11.83
N ASP A 113 4.50 -6.35 -12.51
CA ASP A 113 3.08 -6.07 -12.76
C ASP A 113 2.30 -5.83 -11.47
N VAL A 114 2.50 -6.66 -10.46
CA VAL A 114 1.79 -6.50 -9.20
C VAL A 114 2.42 -5.41 -8.32
N ASN A 115 3.75 -5.47 -8.09
CA ASN A 115 4.40 -4.66 -7.05
C ASN A 115 4.66 -3.21 -7.48
N PHE A 116 4.86 -2.98 -8.78
CA PHE A 116 5.17 -1.65 -9.33
C PHE A 116 4.01 -1.11 -10.18
N TYR A 117 3.64 -1.78 -11.28
CA TYR A 117 2.60 -1.28 -12.15
C TYR A 117 1.24 -1.19 -11.46
N GLY A 118 0.90 -2.13 -10.58
CA GLY A 118 -0.30 -2.05 -9.77
C GLY A 118 -0.37 -0.76 -8.95
N ALA A 119 0.71 -0.41 -8.22
CA ALA A 119 0.79 0.83 -7.45
C ALA A 119 0.78 2.07 -8.37
N PHE A 120 1.50 2.03 -9.50
CA PHE A 120 1.53 3.11 -10.48
C PHE A 120 0.13 3.41 -11.04
N HIS A 121 -0.62 2.39 -11.46
CA HIS A 121 -1.97 2.56 -12.01
C HIS A 121 -2.95 3.05 -10.94
N MET A 122 -2.88 2.53 -9.72
CA MET A 122 -3.69 3.04 -8.60
C MET A 122 -3.42 4.53 -8.35
N CYS A 123 -2.16 4.95 -8.32
CA CYS A 123 -1.79 6.36 -8.16
C CYS A 123 -2.29 7.20 -9.33
N ARG A 124 -2.06 6.76 -10.57
CA ARG A 124 -2.50 7.48 -11.79
C ARG A 124 -4.00 7.78 -11.80
N ILE A 125 -4.81 6.86 -11.28
CA ILE A 125 -6.26 6.98 -11.29
C ILE A 125 -6.78 7.75 -10.06
N LEU A 126 -6.18 7.61 -8.88
CA LEU A 126 -6.72 8.19 -7.64
C LEU A 126 -6.11 9.56 -7.27
N VAL A 127 -4.88 9.86 -7.68
CA VAL A 127 -4.24 11.15 -7.39
C VAL A 127 -5.01 12.35 -7.97
N PRO A 128 -5.57 12.30 -9.19
CA PRO A 128 -6.41 13.39 -9.69
C PRO A 128 -7.59 13.75 -8.75
N ILE A 129 -8.19 12.75 -8.09
CA ILE A 129 -9.27 12.97 -7.11
C ILE A 129 -8.71 13.65 -5.86
N MET A 130 -7.55 13.21 -5.36
CA MET A 130 -6.88 13.85 -4.22
C MET A 130 -6.50 15.29 -4.53
N ARG A 131 -6.02 15.60 -5.75
CA ARG A 131 -5.74 16.97 -6.21
C ARG A 131 -7.00 17.85 -6.19
N GLN A 132 -8.13 17.35 -6.69
CA GLN A 132 -9.39 18.08 -6.66
C GLN A 132 -9.88 18.37 -5.24
N ASN A 133 -9.62 17.46 -4.30
CA ASN A 133 -9.99 17.60 -2.90
C ASN A 133 -8.97 18.42 -2.07
N GLY A 134 -7.81 18.76 -2.63
CA GLY A 134 -6.75 19.50 -1.97
C GLY A 134 -6.04 18.73 -0.84
N TYR A 135 -6.21 17.39 -0.77
CA TYR A 135 -5.64 16.55 0.28
C TYR A 135 -5.37 15.14 -0.23
N GLY A 136 -4.23 14.55 0.18
CA GLY A 136 -3.93 13.15 -0.10
C GLY A 136 -2.76 12.61 0.74
N ARG A 137 -2.87 11.33 1.12
CA ARG A 137 -1.79 10.57 1.77
C ARG A 137 -1.61 9.26 1.03
N ILE A 138 -0.45 9.08 0.45
CA ILE A 138 -0.10 7.87 -0.32
C ILE A 138 1.04 7.17 0.39
N VAL A 139 0.84 5.91 0.73
CA VAL A 139 1.86 5.07 1.34
C VAL A 139 2.10 3.85 0.47
N ASN A 140 3.29 3.75 -0.07
CA ASN A 140 3.76 2.60 -0.83
C ASN A 140 4.46 1.60 0.11
N ILE A 141 3.93 0.38 0.23
CA ILE A 141 4.57 -0.66 1.05
C ILE A 141 5.75 -1.23 0.27
N SER A 142 6.91 -0.73 0.62
CA SER A 142 8.20 -1.14 0.06
C SER A 142 8.89 -2.18 0.96
N SER A 143 10.20 -2.30 0.84
CA SER A 143 11.05 -3.21 1.58
C SER A 143 12.47 -2.65 1.64
N GLY A 144 13.24 -2.99 2.67
CA GLY A 144 14.69 -2.79 2.65
C GLY A 144 15.38 -3.43 1.44
N TYR A 145 14.78 -4.50 0.90
CA TYR A 145 15.26 -5.11 -0.36
C TYR A 145 15.19 -4.16 -1.58
N GLY A 146 14.39 -3.11 -1.53
CA GLY A 146 14.32 -2.07 -2.56
C GLY A 146 15.18 -0.84 -2.26
N ALA A 147 15.82 -0.75 -1.08
CA ALA A 147 16.77 0.31 -0.76
C ALA A 147 18.07 0.11 -1.56
N MET A 148 18.56 1.15 -2.22
CA MET A 148 19.85 1.07 -2.92
C MET A 148 21.00 0.88 -1.93
N SER A 149 20.89 1.44 -0.73
CA SER A 149 21.85 1.27 0.38
C SER A 149 21.91 -0.16 0.94
N GLU A 150 20.83 -0.96 0.77
CA GLU A 150 20.73 -2.36 1.22
C GLU A 150 20.71 -3.35 0.02
N MET A 151 21.08 -2.89 -1.19
CA MET A 151 21.04 -3.75 -2.39
C MET A 151 22.10 -4.86 -2.30
N ALA A 152 21.67 -6.08 -2.60
CA ALA A 152 22.51 -7.27 -2.52
C ALA A 152 22.09 -8.32 -3.56
N GLY A 153 22.83 -9.41 -3.68
CA GLY A 153 22.48 -10.52 -4.57
C GLY A 153 21.19 -11.25 -4.20
N TYR A 154 20.72 -12.10 -5.10
CA TYR A 154 19.47 -12.86 -5.02
C TYR A 154 18.20 -11.99 -4.96
N HIS A 155 17.03 -12.60 -5.15
CA HIS A 155 15.72 -11.93 -5.07
C HIS A 155 15.56 -10.80 -6.08
N ALA A 156 16.11 -10.95 -7.29
CA ALA A 156 16.23 -9.87 -8.26
C ALA A 156 14.88 -9.27 -8.66
N ALA A 157 13.86 -10.11 -8.92
CA ALA A 157 12.53 -9.64 -9.29
C ALA A 157 11.91 -8.78 -8.17
N TYR A 158 11.97 -9.28 -6.94
CA TYR A 158 11.41 -8.56 -5.80
C TYR A 158 12.18 -7.26 -5.50
N ARG A 159 13.53 -7.32 -5.47
CA ARG A 159 14.38 -6.14 -5.23
C ARG A 159 14.13 -5.06 -6.26
N ILE A 160 14.17 -5.40 -7.55
CA ILE A 160 13.93 -4.46 -8.65
C ILE A 160 12.53 -3.84 -8.53
N SER A 161 11.50 -4.63 -8.25
CA SER A 161 10.14 -4.14 -8.12
C SER A 161 9.98 -3.12 -6.97
N LYS A 162 10.66 -3.37 -5.84
CA LYS A 162 10.61 -2.46 -4.68
C LYS A 162 11.49 -1.23 -4.87
N ALA A 163 12.62 -1.33 -5.58
CA ALA A 163 13.42 -0.18 -6.00
C ALA A 163 12.66 0.71 -6.98
N ALA A 164 11.95 0.12 -7.96
CA ALA A 164 11.08 0.86 -8.87
C ALA A 164 9.94 1.58 -8.12
N LEU A 165 9.34 0.94 -7.12
CA LEU A 165 8.32 1.56 -6.27
C LEU A 165 8.88 2.71 -5.41
N ASN A 166 10.12 2.59 -4.94
CA ASN A 166 10.85 3.66 -4.24
C ASN A 166 11.08 4.86 -5.17
N ALA A 167 11.55 4.62 -6.41
CA ALA A 167 11.72 5.67 -7.41
C ALA A 167 10.40 6.39 -7.74
N LEU A 168 9.30 5.63 -7.94
CA LEU A 168 7.96 6.20 -8.14
C LEU A 168 7.55 7.09 -6.97
N THR A 169 7.84 6.69 -5.73
CA THR A 169 7.54 7.47 -4.53
C THR A 169 8.22 8.84 -4.56
N LEU A 170 9.51 8.88 -4.91
CA LEU A 170 10.29 10.11 -5.02
C LEU A 170 9.78 11.04 -6.12
N ILE A 171 9.55 10.48 -7.32
CA ILE A 171 9.05 11.23 -8.47
C ILE A 171 7.69 11.88 -8.14
N MET A 172 6.75 11.10 -7.61
CA MET A 172 5.43 11.61 -7.25
C MET A 172 5.48 12.63 -6.13
N ALA A 173 6.36 12.45 -5.15
CA ALA A 173 6.52 13.40 -4.05
C ALA A 173 6.99 14.78 -4.55
N ASP A 174 7.89 14.81 -5.54
CA ASP A 174 8.35 16.04 -6.16
C ASP A 174 7.25 16.70 -7.01
N GLU A 175 6.56 15.92 -7.84
CA GLU A 175 5.45 16.42 -8.69
C GLU A 175 4.23 16.91 -7.91
N LEU A 176 4.09 16.52 -6.64
CA LEU A 176 2.95 16.87 -5.77
C LEU A 176 3.32 17.82 -4.62
N ARG A 177 4.54 18.37 -4.63
CA ARG A 177 5.07 19.19 -3.53
C ARG A 177 4.30 20.49 -3.24
N ASP A 178 3.63 21.06 -4.25
CA ASP A 178 2.91 22.34 -4.12
C ASP A 178 1.53 22.21 -3.45
N GLY A 179 1.16 21.01 -3.00
CA GLY A 179 -0.12 20.71 -2.37
C GLY A 179 0.00 19.89 -1.09
N ASP A 180 -1.13 19.73 -0.36
CA ASP A 180 -1.19 18.84 0.79
C ASP A 180 -1.43 17.37 0.36
N ILE A 181 -0.60 16.91 -0.60
CA ILE A 181 -0.54 15.49 -0.98
C ILE A 181 0.85 14.97 -0.63
N LYS A 182 0.93 14.03 0.30
CA LYS A 182 2.19 13.43 0.75
C LYS A 182 2.32 12.01 0.22
N VAL A 183 3.48 11.70 -0.34
CA VAL A 183 3.81 10.37 -0.88
C VAL A 183 5.03 9.85 -0.19
N ASN A 184 4.90 8.73 0.52
CA ASN A 184 6.00 8.12 1.25
C ASN A 184 6.05 6.61 1.03
N ALA A 185 7.23 6.02 1.18
CA ALA A 185 7.42 4.57 1.21
C ALA A 185 7.61 4.09 2.66
N VAL A 186 7.15 2.87 2.93
CA VAL A 186 7.36 2.22 4.23
C VAL A 186 7.91 0.82 4.03
N CYS A 187 9.06 0.52 4.66
CA CYS A 187 9.53 -0.83 4.89
C CYS A 187 8.92 -1.35 6.20
N PRO A 188 8.04 -2.35 6.17
CA PRO A 188 7.40 -2.88 7.38
C PRO A 188 8.35 -3.68 8.26
N GLY A 189 9.58 -3.95 7.80
CA GLY A 189 10.50 -4.92 8.38
C GLY A 189 10.17 -6.36 7.98
N TRP A 190 10.78 -7.34 8.67
CA TRP A 190 10.46 -8.75 8.48
C TRP A 190 9.24 -9.13 9.35
N VAL A 191 8.09 -9.26 8.67
CA VAL A 191 6.77 -9.35 9.32
C VAL A 191 6.21 -10.76 9.26
N ASN A 192 5.69 -11.26 10.38
CA ASN A 192 5.01 -12.54 10.50
C ASN A 192 3.69 -12.53 9.71
N THR A 193 3.75 -13.05 8.50
CA THR A 193 2.66 -13.19 7.54
C THR A 193 2.93 -14.44 6.69
N ASP A 194 2.01 -14.79 5.79
CA ASP A 194 2.24 -15.89 4.84
C ASP A 194 3.49 -15.66 3.99
N MET A 195 3.82 -14.40 3.64
CA MET A 195 5.00 -14.03 2.86
C MET A 195 6.28 -14.05 3.71
N GLY A 196 6.24 -13.54 4.93
CA GLY A 196 7.44 -13.42 5.78
C GLY A 196 7.74 -14.64 6.65
N GLY A 197 6.79 -15.58 6.73
CA GLY A 197 6.93 -16.79 7.54
C GLY A 197 6.76 -16.57 9.04
N ARG A 198 6.63 -17.68 9.78
CA ARG A 198 6.32 -17.65 11.23
C ARG A 198 7.48 -17.19 12.11
N MET A 199 8.70 -17.24 11.59
CA MET A 199 9.91 -16.85 12.34
C MET A 199 10.16 -15.33 12.33
N ALA A 200 9.38 -14.58 11.54
CA ALA A 200 9.54 -13.14 11.46
C ALA A 200 9.24 -12.45 12.81
N PRO A 201 10.11 -11.53 13.26
CA PRO A 201 10.03 -10.97 14.62
C PRO A 201 8.97 -9.86 14.76
N VAL A 202 8.50 -9.28 13.65
CA VAL A 202 7.54 -8.17 13.68
C VAL A 202 6.12 -8.72 13.47
N SER A 203 5.18 -8.41 14.34
CA SER A 203 3.78 -8.76 14.12
C SER A 203 3.15 -7.86 13.04
N ALA A 204 2.17 -8.40 12.30
CA ALA A 204 1.41 -7.63 11.31
C ALA A 204 0.71 -6.41 11.93
N GLU A 205 0.21 -6.54 13.17
CA GLU A 205 -0.40 -5.44 13.90
C GLU A 205 0.60 -4.29 14.18
N LYS A 206 1.83 -4.61 14.61
CA LYS A 206 2.87 -3.60 14.85
C LYS A 206 3.25 -2.91 13.54
N ALA A 207 3.48 -3.66 12.47
CA ALA A 207 3.77 -3.11 11.16
C ALA A 207 2.66 -2.18 10.67
N ALA A 208 1.40 -2.58 10.82
CA ALA A 208 0.24 -1.76 10.45
C ALA A 208 0.18 -0.44 11.22
N LYS A 209 0.45 -0.45 12.54
CA LYS A 209 0.50 0.79 13.35
C LYS A 209 1.59 1.75 12.87
N ASP A 210 2.74 1.23 12.43
CA ASP A 210 3.82 2.06 11.90
C ASP A 210 3.44 2.65 10.53
N ILE A 211 2.78 1.87 9.66
CA ILE A 211 2.29 2.31 8.34
C ILE A 211 1.18 3.35 8.49
N VAL A 212 0.20 3.11 9.35
CA VAL A 212 -0.92 4.04 9.59
C VAL A 212 -0.43 5.36 10.19
N HIS A 213 0.62 5.35 11.03
CA HIS A 213 1.25 6.57 11.50
C HIS A 213 1.73 7.44 10.32
N VAL A 214 2.39 6.86 9.31
CA VAL A 214 2.83 7.59 8.10
C VAL A 214 1.63 8.06 7.27
N ALA A 215 0.58 7.25 7.14
CA ALA A 215 -0.64 7.59 6.42
C ALA A 215 -1.47 8.71 7.06
N LEU A 216 -1.22 9.03 8.32
CA LEU A 216 -1.96 10.04 9.08
C LEU A 216 -1.13 11.29 9.40
N MET A 217 0.07 11.42 8.85
CA MET A 217 0.91 12.61 9.03
C MET A 217 0.16 13.86 8.56
N ASP A 218 0.34 14.96 9.29
CA ASP A 218 -0.26 16.25 8.97
C ASP A 218 0.37 16.94 7.75
N GLU A 219 -0.07 18.13 7.44
CA GLU A 219 0.43 18.94 6.33
C GLU A 219 1.93 19.22 6.43
N LYS A 220 2.47 19.36 7.65
CA LYS A 220 3.89 19.59 7.90
C LYS A 220 4.73 18.33 7.86
N GLY A 221 4.10 17.17 7.75
CA GLY A 221 4.77 15.89 7.64
C GLY A 221 5.61 15.77 6.37
N PRO A 222 6.62 14.91 6.37
CA PRO A 222 7.49 14.71 5.21
C PRO A 222 6.76 14.08 4.03
N THR A 223 7.27 14.37 2.84
CA THR A 223 6.95 13.71 1.57
C THR A 223 8.26 13.24 0.93
N GLY A 224 8.21 12.22 0.08
CA GLY A 224 9.41 11.67 -0.54
C GLY A 224 10.37 11.01 0.45
N SER A 225 9.84 10.42 1.52
CA SER A 225 10.65 9.79 2.57
C SER A 225 10.41 8.28 2.61
N PHE A 226 11.45 7.55 2.96
CA PHE A 226 11.40 6.11 3.20
C PHE A 226 11.47 5.83 4.69
N PHE A 227 10.50 5.08 5.22
CA PHE A 227 10.38 4.84 6.66
C PHE A 227 10.56 3.36 7.01
N ARG A 228 11.18 3.12 8.18
CA ARG A 228 11.15 1.83 8.89
C ARG A 228 10.94 2.11 10.38
N HIS A 229 9.96 1.45 11.00
CA HIS A 229 9.61 1.68 12.41
C HIS A 229 9.40 3.15 12.76
N LYS A 230 8.64 3.87 11.94
CA LYS A 230 8.34 5.32 12.04
C LYS A 230 9.53 6.26 11.91
N LYS A 231 10.72 5.75 11.62
CA LYS A 231 11.93 6.55 11.43
C LYS A 231 12.30 6.58 9.95
N PRO A 232 12.73 7.73 9.42
CA PRO A 232 13.30 7.79 8.09
C PRO A 232 14.53 6.88 7.98
N ILE A 233 14.69 6.24 6.83
CA ILE A 233 15.87 5.46 6.45
C ILE A 233 16.36 5.90 5.08
N GLU A 234 17.55 5.47 4.70
CA GLU A 234 18.11 5.70 3.36
C GLU A 234 17.36 4.90 2.28
N TRP A 235 17.39 5.46 1.07
CA TRP A 235 16.82 4.84 -0.12
C TRP A 235 17.68 3.71 -0.67
#